data_efb57ea49211daadb7903cdb4bbcac5c
#
_entry.id   efb57ea49211daadb7903cdb4bbcac5c
#
_cell.length_a   1.000
_cell.length_b   1.000
_cell.length_c   1.000
_cell.angle_alpha   90.00
_cell.angle_beta   90.00
_cell.angle_gamma   90.00
#
_symmetry.space_group_name_H-M   'P 1'
#
loop_
_entity.id
_entity.type
_entity.pdbx_description
1 polymer ?
#
loop_
_entity_poly.entity_id
_entity_poly.type
_entity_poly.pdbx_seq_one_letter_code
_entity_poly.pdbx_strand_id
1 'polypeptide(L)'
;MSKNFELLQRAQTDQQSAIRTNGGGTAGSLAQRDGFTSQEALRLVQRVFLVPGPDAPRVVVFSAVDPGDGCTTVCARVAETLASEVSQSGTSCIVDADLRSGSLHRYFGLENTRGLAEAVTESGPVRDFMQPVDGGRLWIMTAGAGAANVHSLLTSEALGARIAELRSEFDNVLIDSPAVNLYADAVSLGKLSDGIILVLQSNATRREAARRAKEIIGVGHVRLLGAVLNKRRFPVPAGIYGKL
;
A
#
# COMPACT_ATOMS: atom_id res chain seq x y z
N MET A 1 34.85 6.62 -23.79
CA MET A 1 33.95 5.57 -23.25
C MET A 1 33.45 6.04 -21.90
N SER A 2 32.13 6.03 -21.72
CA SER A 2 31.47 6.81 -20.67
C SER A 2 31.49 6.11 -19.31
N LYS A 3 31.82 6.85 -18.24
CA LYS A 3 31.80 6.42 -16.83
C LYS A 3 30.53 5.68 -16.39
N ASN A 4 29.42 5.93 -17.09
CA ASN A 4 28.13 5.29 -16.81
C ASN A 4 28.05 3.81 -17.25
N PHE A 5 28.92 3.38 -18.17
CA PHE A 5 28.96 1.98 -18.62
C PHE A 5 29.69 1.08 -17.60
N GLU A 6 30.73 1.61 -16.97
CA GLU A 6 31.44 0.87 -15.90
C GLU A 6 30.64 0.70 -14.63
N LEU A 7 29.78 1.69 -14.29
CA LEU A 7 28.87 1.60 -13.15
C LEU A 7 27.77 0.54 -13.36
N LEU A 8 27.25 0.42 -14.58
CA LEU A 8 26.27 -0.63 -14.94
C LEU A 8 26.88 -2.04 -14.90
N GLN A 9 28.13 -2.20 -15.33
CA GLN A 9 28.81 -3.50 -15.25
C GLN A 9 29.14 -3.91 -13.81
N ARG A 10 29.53 -2.97 -12.94
CA ARG A 10 29.75 -3.25 -11.51
C ARG A 10 28.44 -3.66 -10.80
N ALA A 11 27.34 -2.98 -11.04
CA ALA A 11 26.03 -3.33 -10.48
C ALA A 11 25.57 -4.74 -10.89
N GLN A 12 25.87 -5.18 -12.12
CA GLN A 12 25.54 -6.54 -12.59
C GLN A 12 26.45 -7.61 -11.96
N THR A 13 27.71 -7.30 -11.68
CA THR A 13 28.66 -8.25 -11.07
C THR A 13 28.40 -8.44 -9.58
N ASP A 14 28.00 -7.37 -8.87
CA ASP A 14 27.65 -7.43 -7.45
C ASP A 14 26.32 -8.20 -7.21
N GLN A 15 25.36 -8.13 -8.14
CA GLN A 15 24.14 -8.93 -8.11
C GLN A 15 24.40 -10.44 -8.29
N GLN A 16 25.42 -10.83 -9.07
CA GLN A 16 25.76 -12.24 -9.26
C GLN A 16 26.58 -12.83 -8.11
N SER A 17 27.33 -12.02 -7.36
CA SER A 17 28.07 -12.48 -6.19
C SER A 17 27.19 -12.65 -4.94
N ALA A 18 26.12 -11.87 -4.79
CA ALA A 18 25.16 -11.97 -3.68
C ALA A 18 24.30 -13.26 -3.71
N ILE A 19 24.20 -13.93 -4.87
CA ILE A 19 23.42 -15.16 -5.02
C ILE A 19 24.16 -16.42 -4.52
N ARG A 20 25.46 -16.32 -4.20
CA ARG A 20 26.28 -17.50 -3.82
C ARG A 20 26.56 -17.71 -2.33
N THR A 21 26.10 -16.83 -1.45
CA THR A 21 26.34 -16.96 0.00
C THR A 21 25.06 -16.75 0.79
N ASN A 22 24.15 -17.71 0.79
CA ASN A 22 23.32 -18.03 1.95
C ASN A 22 22.55 -19.34 1.69
N GLY A 23 23.14 -20.43 2.10
CA GLY A 23 22.44 -21.68 2.31
C GLY A 23 21.92 -21.70 3.76
N GLY A 24 20.61 -21.83 3.92
CA GLY A 24 20.01 -22.13 5.22
C GLY A 24 18.72 -21.38 5.49
N GLY A 25 17.54 -22.04 5.31
CA GLY A 25 16.27 -21.50 5.79
C GLY A 25 15.11 -21.67 4.80
N THR A 26 14.59 -22.88 4.69
CA THR A 26 13.40 -23.24 3.91
C THR A 26 12.12 -22.73 4.58
N ALA A 27 11.64 -21.55 4.25
CA ALA A 27 10.24 -21.11 4.51
C ALA A 27 9.74 -20.02 3.53
N GLY A 28 10.60 -19.40 2.70
CA GLY A 28 10.24 -18.24 1.87
C GLY A 28 9.85 -18.55 0.41
N SER A 29 9.91 -19.79 -0.07
CA SER A 29 9.98 -20.04 -1.51
C SER A 29 8.65 -20.35 -2.21
N LEU A 30 7.53 -20.47 -1.52
CA LEU A 30 6.21 -20.78 -2.12
C LEU A 30 5.28 -19.57 -2.27
N ALA A 31 5.52 -18.48 -1.57
CA ALA A 31 4.70 -17.25 -1.63
C ALA A 31 5.00 -16.34 -2.82
N GLN A 32 6.07 -16.59 -3.58
CA GLN A 32 6.54 -15.69 -4.66
C GLN A 32 5.92 -15.94 -6.03
N ARG A 33 5.06 -16.94 -6.23
CA ARG A 33 4.58 -17.32 -7.57
C ARG A 33 3.22 -16.76 -7.99
N ASP A 34 2.40 -16.27 -7.07
CA ASP A 34 1.00 -15.89 -7.36
C ASP A 34 0.57 -14.53 -6.76
N GLY A 35 1.39 -13.49 -6.76
CA GLY A 35 1.03 -12.21 -6.16
C GLY A 35 1.64 -10.99 -6.84
N PHE A 36 1.28 -9.81 -6.35
CA PHE A 36 1.85 -8.52 -6.73
C PHE A 36 3.35 -8.48 -6.42
N THR A 37 4.18 -8.32 -7.45
CA THR A 37 5.65 -8.43 -7.35
C THR A 37 6.30 -7.11 -6.93
N SER A 38 7.55 -7.16 -6.45
CA SER A 38 8.34 -5.94 -6.15
C SER A 38 8.53 -5.04 -7.38
N GLN A 39 8.67 -5.62 -8.58
CA GLN A 39 8.73 -4.83 -9.80
C GLN A 39 7.42 -4.10 -10.13
N GLU A 40 6.28 -4.73 -9.86
CA GLU A 40 4.97 -4.10 -10.04
C GLU A 40 4.75 -2.99 -9.01
N ALA A 41 5.19 -3.19 -7.77
CA ALA A 41 5.19 -2.17 -6.72
C ALA A 41 6.07 -0.97 -7.11
N LEU A 42 7.29 -1.20 -7.60
CA LEU A 42 8.18 -0.13 -8.05
C LEU A 42 7.58 0.66 -9.23
N ARG A 43 6.97 -0.02 -10.21
CA ARG A 43 6.28 0.67 -11.30
C ARG A 43 5.09 1.51 -10.83
N LEU A 44 4.36 1.04 -9.84
CA LEU A 44 3.26 1.80 -9.24
C LEU A 44 3.77 3.02 -8.50
N VAL A 45 4.82 2.86 -7.69
CA VAL A 45 5.50 3.96 -7.00
C VAL A 45 5.96 5.04 -7.99
N GLN A 46 6.64 4.65 -9.05
CA GLN A 46 7.12 5.58 -10.08
C GLN A 46 5.99 6.34 -10.78
N ARG A 47 4.84 5.69 -11.01
CA ARG A 47 3.71 6.29 -11.74
C ARG A 47 2.81 7.16 -10.88
N VAL A 48 2.77 6.94 -9.57
CA VAL A 48 1.85 7.63 -8.68
C VAL A 48 2.58 8.60 -7.77
N PHE A 49 3.65 8.18 -7.10
CA PHE A 49 4.31 8.95 -6.06
C PHE A 49 5.52 9.75 -6.55
N LEU A 50 6.20 9.28 -7.61
CA LEU A 50 7.38 9.94 -8.17
C LEU A 50 7.06 10.80 -9.40
N VAL A 51 5.82 11.21 -9.57
CA VAL A 51 5.43 12.14 -10.64
C VAL A 51 6.02 13.51 -10.31
N PRO A 52 6.79 14.13 -11.23
CA PRO A 52 7.32 15.47 -10.98
C PRO A 52 6.20 16.51 -10.87
N GLY A 53 6.31 17.41 -9.88
CA GLY A 53 5.41 18.54 -9.73
C GLY A 53 4.71 18.60 -8.37
N PRO A 54 4.07 19.74 -8.08
CA PRO A 54 3.41 19.98 -6.80
C PRO A 54 2.14 19.12 -6.59
N ASP A 55 1.60 18.55 -7.66
CA ASP A 55 0.37 17.75 -7.66
C ASP A 55 0.61 16.26 -7.44
N ALA A 56 1.84 15.84 -7.10
CA ALA A 56 2.14 14.46 -6.76
C ALA A 56 1.33 14.02 -5.54
N PRO A 57 0.57 12.90 -5.63
CA PRO A 57 -0.20 12.42 -4.50
C PRO A 57 0.71 12.02 -3.33
N ARG A 58 0.37 12.46 -2.12
CA ARG A 58 1.09 12.13 -0.89
C ARG A 58 0.25 11.26 0.04
N VAL A 59 -1.06 11.47 0.10
CA VAL A 59 -2.00 10.66 0.87
C VAL A 59 -2.86 9.88 -0.10
N VAL A 60 -2.69 8.55 -0.16
CA VAL A 60 -3.34 7.70 -1.15
C VAL A 60 -4.10 6.57 -0.46
N VAL A 61 -5.37 6.43 -0.77
CA VAL A 61 -6.20 5.32 -0.31
C VAL A 61 -6.09 4.16 -1.29
N PHE A 62 -5.87 2.96 -0.76
CA PHE A 62 -5.99 1.71 -1.49
C PHE A 62 -7.30 1.02 -1.09
N SER A 63 -8.10 0.61 -2.04
CA SER A 63 -9.33 -0.11 -1.79
C SER A 63 -9.51 -1.25 -2.79
N ALA A 64 -9.87 -2.42 -2.30
CA ALA A 64 -10.29 -3.51 -3.16
C ALA A 64 -11.62 -3.20 -3.83
N VAL A 65 -11.85 -3.75 -5.03
CA VAL A 65 -13.20 -3.77 -5.63
C VAL A 65 -14.10 -4.68 -4.81
N ASP A 66 -13.66 -5.91 -4.59
CA ASP A 66 -14.37 -6.91 -3.79
C ASP A 66 -13.46 -7.48 -2.69
N PRO A 67 -14.02 -8.03 -1.59
CA PRO A 67 -13.25 -8.68 -0.55
C PRO A 67 -12.37 -9.80 -1.12
N GLY A 68 -11.12 -9.88 -0.68
CA GLY A 68 -10.18 -10.89 -1.13
C GLY A 68 -9.36 -10.53 -2.38
N ASP A 69 -9.56 -9.39 -3.02
CA ASP A 69 -8.73 -8.94 -4.15
C ASP A 69 -7.26 -8.67 -3.76
N GLY A 70 -6.94 -8.62 -2.47
CA GLY A 70 -5.58 -8.54 -1.92
C GLY A 70 -5.07 -7.11 -1.74
N CYS A 71 -5.95 -6.17 -1.41
CA CYS A 71 -5.64 -4.76 -1.18
C CYS A 71 -4.51 -4.56 -0.18
N THR A 72 -4.64 -5.12 1.02
CA THR A 72 -3.65 -5.00 2.10
C THR A 72 -2.25 -5.42 1.65
N THR A 73 -2.14 -6.54 0.92
CA THR A 73 -0.84 -7.01 0.40
C THR A 73 -0.24 -6.04 -0.62
N VAL A 74 -1.07 -5.50 -1.52
CA VAL A 74 -0.62 -4.51 -2.51
C VAL A 74 -0.19 -3.23 -1.81
N CYS A 75 -1.00 -2.70 -0.89
CA CYS A 75 -0.72 -1.49 -0.14
C CYS A 75 0.58 -1.63 0.69
N ALA A 76 0.74 -2.74 1.42
CA ALA A 76 1.93 -3.01 2.20
C ALA A 76 3.20 -3.07 1.34
N ARG A 77 3.19 -3.79 0.21
CA ARG A 77 4.34 -3.85 -0.70
C ARG A 77 4.69 -2.51 -1.33
N VAL A 78 3.71 -1.68 -1.63
CA VAL A 78 3.95 -0.31 -2.11
C VAL A 78 4.61 0.52 -1.02
N ALA A 79 4.15 0.40 0.23
CA ALA A 79 4.75 1.09 1.38
C ALA A 79 6.21 0.66 1.63
N GLU A 80 6.49 -0.66 1.61
CA GLU A 80 7.84 -1.20 1.70
C GLU A 80 8.75 -0.69 0.57
N THR A 81 8.23 -0.63 -0.67
CA THR A 81 8.96 -0.13 -1.83
C THR A 81 9.27 1.36 -1.71
N LEU A 82 8.31 2.16 -1.25
CA LEU A 82 8.54 3.59 -0.98
C LEU A 82 9.63 3.78 0.07
N ALA A 83 9.60 3.02 1.16
CA ALA A 83 10.59 3.11 2.22
C ALA A 83 12.00 2.67 1.79
N SER A 84 12.11 1.66 0.92
CA SER A 84 13.40 1.10 0.50
C SER A 84 14.04 1.84 -0.69
N GLU A 85 13.23 2.20 -1.70
CA GLU A 85 13.75 2.65 -2.99
C GLU A 85 13.78 4.19 -3.13
N VAL A 86 12.85 4.90 -2.44
CA VAL A 86 12.66 6.34 -2.63
C VAL A 86 13.31 7.15 -1.53
N SER A 87 13.46 6.58 -0.36
CA SER A 87 13.86 7.33 0.83
C SER A 87 15.35 7.26 1.13
N GLN A 88 16.16 8.08 0.45
CA GLN A 88 17.46 8.44 1.05
C GLN A 88 17.29 9.40 2.24
N SER A 89 16.16 10.07 2.40
CA SER A 89 15.87 11.01 3.49
C SER A 89 14.39 11.15 3.87
N GLY A 90 13.46 10.46 3.20
CA GLY A 90 12.02 10.60 3.45
C GLY A 90 11.44 9.47 4.30
N THR A 91 10.33 9.77 4.98
CA THR A 91 9.59 8.80 5.79
C THR A 91 8.24 8.50 5.17
N SER A 92 7.85 7.23 5.19
CA SER A 92 6.53 6.79 4.71
C SER A 92 5.74 6.15 5.84
N CYS A 93 4.43 6.24 5.77
CA CYS A 93 3.58 5.49 6.69
C CYS A 93 2.44 4.77 5.95
N ILE A 94 1.97 3.69 6.58
CA ILE A 94 0.79 2.95 6.15
C ILE A 94 -0.19 2.84 7.31
N VAL A 95 -1.46 3.07 7.03
CA VAL A 95 -2.56 3.08 7.99
C VAL A 95 -3.56 2.00 7.64
N ASP A 96 -3.88 1.12 8.58
CA ASP A 96 -4.96 0.15 8.47
C ASP A 96 -6.29 0.82 8.84
N ALA A 97 -7.05 1.20 7.85
CA ALA A 97 -8.37 1.79 8.03
C ALA A 97 -9.52 0.76 7.87
N ASP A 98 -9.20 -0.52 7.69
CA ASP A 98 -10.20 -1.59 7.85
C ASP A 98 -10.40 -1.92 9.34
N LEU A 99 -11.14 -1.07 10.03
CA LEU A 99 -11.44 -1.21 11.46
C LEU A 99 -12.34 -2.43 11.79
N ARG A 100 -12.83 -3.15 10.78
CA ARG A 100 -13.66 -4.35 10.95
C ARG A 100 -12.87 -5.63 10.86
N SER A 101 -11.91 -5.68 9.96
CA SER A 101 -11.13 -6.89 9.66
C SER A 101 -9.66 -6.61 9.35
N GLY A 102 -9.13 -5.52 9.88
CA GLY A 102 -7.77 -5.07 9.68
C GLY A 102 -6.73 -6.18 9.76
N SER A 103 -5.77 -6.15 8.86
CA SER A 103 -4.83 -7.26 8.69
C SER A 103 -3.37 -6.82 8.52
N LEU A 104 -3.08 -5.52 8.50
CA LEU A 104 -1.70 -5.02 8.42
C LEU A 104 -0.84 -5.50 9.59
N HIS A 105 -1.38 -5.57 10.81
CA HIS A 105 -0.67 -6.09 11.96
C HIS A 105 -0.14 -7.52 11.74
N ARG A 106 -0.95 -8.39 11.07
CA ARG A 106 -0.52 -9.75 10.73
C ARG A 106 0.54 -9.79 9.63
N TYR A 107 0.41 -8.89 8.64
CA TYR A 107 1.38 -8.79 7.56
C TYR A 107 2.77 -8.41 8.08
N PHE A 108 2.85 -7.44 9.00
CA PHE A 108 4.11 -6.93 9.55
C PHE A 108 4.54 -7.62 10.85
N GLY A 109 3.73 -8.54 11.42
CA GLY A 109 4.03 -9.22 12.68
C GLY A 109 4.00 -8.28 13.90
N LEU A 110 3.09 -7.29 13.90
CA LEU A 110 2.95 -6.25 14.92
C LEU A 110 1.78 -6.51 15.86
N GLU A 111 1.79 -5.86 17.02
CA GLU A 111 0.63 -5.81 17.91
C GLU A 111 -0.47 -4.92 17.33
N ASN A 112 -1.74 -5.24 17.68
CA ASN A 112 -2.92 -4.49 17.22
C ASN A 112 -3.72 -3.90 18.40
N THR A 113 -3.02 -3.48 19.44
CA THR A 113 -3.65 -2.96 20.69
C THR A 113 -3.91 -1.46 20.62
N ARG A 114 -3.04 -0.71 19.94
CA ARG A 114 -3.17 0.73 19.69
C ARG A 114 -2.91 1.01 18.23
N GLY A 115 -3.83 1.76 17.60
CA GLY A 115 -3.78 2.07 16.19
C GLY A 115 -4.73 3.21 15.82
N LEU A 116 -5.35 3.14 14.64
CA LEU A 116 -6.22 4.18 14.12
C LEU A 116 -7.44 4.45 15.03
N ALA A 117 -8.05 3.40 15.59
CA ALA A 117 -9.22 3.55 16.46
C ALA A 117 -8.88 4.41 17.68
N GLU A 118 -7.77 4.12 18.35
CA GLU A 118 -7.28 4.86 19.52
C GLU A 118 -6.75 6.25 19.10
N ALA A 119 -6.05 6.37 17.97
CA ALA A 119 -5.57 7.65 17.46
C ALA A 119 -6.69 8.66 17.23
N VAL A 120 -7.89 8.23 16.86
CA VAL A 120 -9.05 9.11 16.63
C VAL A 120 -9.77 9.43 17.94
N THR A 121 -9.72 8.56 18.94
CA THR A 121 -10.49 8.71 20.19
C THR A 121 -9.67 9.25 21.36
N GLU A 122 -8.35 9.14 21.31
CA GLU A 122 -7.43 9.59 22.35
C GLU A 122 -6.65 10.84 21.91
N SER A 123 -6.15 11.58 22.90
CA SER A 123 -5.22 12.70 22.67
C SER A 123 -3.77 12.20 22.64
N GLY A 124 -2.89 12.98 22.00
CA GLY A 124 -1.45 12.69 21.89
C GLY A 124 -0.98 12.80 20.43
N PRO A 125 0.33 12.85 20.20
CA PRO A 125 0.89 12.89 18.84
C PRO A 125 0.59 11.59 18.09
N VAL A 126 0.40 11.69 16.77
CA VAL A 126 0.02 10.53 15.94
C VAL A 126 1.02 9.37 16.03
N ARG A 127 2.30 9.67 16.25
CA ARG A 127 3.35 8.66 16.38
C ARG A 127 3.20 7.73 17.59
N ASP A 128 2.50 8.16 18.64
CA ASP A 128 2.25 7.31 19.81
C ASP A 128 1.32 6.12 19.51
N PHE A 129 0.63 6.17 18.38
CA PHE A 129 -0.27 5.12 17.87
C PHE A 129 0.33 4.31 16.71
N MET A 130 1.63 4.49 16.44
CA MET A 130 2.32 3.87 15.31
C MET A 130 3.51 3.06 15.78
N GLN A 131 3.89 2.08 14.97
CA GLN A 131 5.05 1.23 15.22
C GLN A 131 6.04 1.39 14.06
N PRO A 132 7.32 1.74 14.33
CA PRO A 132 8.33 1.87 13.29
C PRO A 132 8.82 0.49 12.85
N VAL A 133 9.04 0.35 11.54
CA VAL A 133 9.70 -0.80 10.94
C VAL A 133 10.81 -0.31 10.01
N ASP A 134 11.64 -1.22 9.52
CA ASP A 134 12.73 -0.91 8.58
C ASP A 134 13.63 0.26 9.04
N GLY A 135 14.03 0.24 10.30
CA GLY A 135 14.89 1.29 10.85
C GLY A 135 14.23 2.66 10.96
N GLY A 136 12.89 2.72 11.01
CA GLY A 136 12.11 3.96 11.12
C GLY A 136 11.84 4.68 9.79
N ARG A 137 12.17 4.07 8.66
CA ARG A 137 11.81 4.59 7.33
C ARG A 137 10.34 4.35 6.98
N LEU A 138 9.75 3.28 7.53
CA LEU A 138 8.34 2.95 7.41
C LEU A 138 7.70 2.90 8.80
N TRP A 139 6.54 3.54 8.94
CA TRP A 139 5.74 3.55 10.15
C TRP A 139 4.37 2.91 9.87
N ILE A 140 3.94 2.06 10.78
CA ILE A 140 2.69 1.31 10.64
C ILE A 140 1.71 1.77 11.71
N MET A 141 0.55 2.24 11.29
CA MET A 141 -0.61 2.42 12.16
C MET A 141 -1.57 1.27 11.90
N THR A 142 -1.68 0.37 12.86
CA THR A 142 -2.63 -0.75 12.78
C THR A 142 -4.06 -0.26 12.98
N ALA A 143 -5.05 -1.13 12.81
CA ALA A 143 -6.45 -0.77 13.04
C ALA A 143 -6.75 -0.41 14.52
N GLY A 144 -5.98 -0.98 15.44
CA GLY A 144 -6.20 -0.86 16.89
C GLY A 144 -7.09 -1.96 17.46
N ALA A 145 -7.47 -1.82 18.74
CA ALA A 145 -8.28 -2.81 19.44
C ALA A 145 -9.73 -2.92 18.93
N GLY A 146 -10.12 -2.02 18.05
CA GLY A 146 -11.42 -1.97 17.41
C GLY A 146 -12.30 -0.80 17.85
N ALA A 147 -13.25 -0.46 17.01
CA ALA A 147 -14.19 0.64 17.25
C ALA A 147 -15.61 0.11 17.44
N ALA A 148 -16.30 0.54 18.50
CA ALA A 148 -17.69 0.20 18.74
C ALA A 148 -18.61 0.72 17.61
N ASN A 149 -18.26 1.85 16.99
CA ASN A 149 -18.97 2.43 15.87
C ASN A 149 -17.97 2.92 14.78
N VAL A 150 -17.65 2.02 13.88
CA VAL A 150 -16.70 2.29 12.78
C VAL A 150 -17.15 3.46 11.90
N HIS A 151 -18.44 3.53 11.58
CA HIS A 151 -18.96 4.60 10.71
C HIS A 151 -18.78 5.98 11.36
N SER A 152 -19.14 6.13 12.63
CA SER A 152 -18.99 7.39 13.36
C SER A 152 -17.52 7.83 13.42
N LEU A 153 -16.60 6.86 13.65
CA LEU A 153 -15.17 7.13 13.68
C LEU A 153 -14.65 7.62 12.33
N LEU A 154 -15.01 6.93 11.24
CA LEU A 154 -14.53 7.25 9.89
C LEU A 154 -15.15 8.53 9.29
N THR A 155 -16.21 9.07 9.89
CA THR A 155 -16.85 10.33 9.50
C THR A 155 -16.57 11.47 10.49
N SER A 156 -15.76 11.25 11.50
CA SER A 156 -15.46 12.25 12.53
C SER A 156 -14.48 13.32 12.05
N GLU A 157 -14.59 14.53 12.57
CA GLU A 157 -13.60 15.60 12.37
C GLU A 157 -12.22 15.19 12.93
N ALA A 158 -12.20 14.39 14.00
CA ALA A 158 -10.98 13.89 14.59
C ALA A 158 -10.16 13.05 13.62
N LEU A 159 -10.80 12.20 12.79
CA LEU A 159 -10.09 11.47 11.74
C LEU A 159 -9.47 12.43 10.72
N GLY A 160 -10.21 13.46 10.30
CA GLY A 160 -9.67 14.48 9.38
C GLY A 160 -8.42 15.15 9.95
N ALA A 161 -8.44 15.51 11.24
CA ALA A 161 -7.30 16.09 11.93
C ALA A 161 -6.10 15.11 11.96
N ARG A 162 -6.32 13.82 12.23
CA ARG A 162 -5.25 12.79 12.21
C ARG A 162 -4.65 12.59 10.83
N ILE A 163 -5.46 12.57 9.78
CA ILE A 163 -4.94 12.48 8.40
C ILE A 163 -4.12 13.72 8.05
N ALA A 164 -4.54 14.90 8.48
CA ALA A 164 -3.76 16.13 8.28
C ALA A 164 -2.43 16.11 9.06
N GLU A 165 -2.43 15.58 10.29
CA GLU A 165 -1.21 15.39 11.08
C GLU A 165 -0.25 14.41 10.39
N LEU A 166 -0.75 13.24 9.94
CA LEU A 166 0.03 12.29 9.17
C LEU A 166 0.64 12.91 7.90
N ARG A 167 -0.15 13.70 7.16
CA ARG A 167 0.33 14.43 5.97
C ARG A 167 1.46 15.41 6.30
N SER A 168 1.47 16.00 7.49
CA SER A 168 2.52 16.93 7.91
C SER A 168 3.81 16.23 8.34
N GLU A 169 3.70 15.01 8.89
CA GLU A 169 4.83 14.26 9.45
C GLU A 169 5.50 13.29 8.48
N PHE A 170 4.79 12.83 7.45
CA PHE A 170 5.28 11.82 6.51
C PHE A 170 5.24 12.34 5.08
N ASP A 171 6.26 11.97 4.29
CA ASP A 171 6.30 12.32 2.86
C ASP A 171 5.23 11.57 2.07
N ASN A 172 4.98 10.30 2.45
CA ASN A 172 3.95 9.47 1.83
C ASN A 172 3.10 8.78 2.90
N VAL A 173 1.78 8.87 2.74
CA VAL A 173 0.78 8.24 3.60
C VAL A 173 -0.08 7.31 2.74
N LEU A 174 -0.01 6.02 3.03
CA LEU A 174 -0.84 5.01 2.39
C LEU A 174 -1.94 4.57 3.34
N ILE A 175 -3.17 4.48 2.87
CA ILE A 175 -4.32 4.08 3.68
C ILE A 175 -4.93 2.82 3.08
N ASP A 176 -4.82 1.70 3.80
CA ASP A 176 -5.50 0.45 3.44
C ASP A 176 -6.94 0.50 3.91
N SER A 177 -7.90 0.35 3.01
CA SER A 177 -9.32 0.45 3.30
C SER A 177 -10.10 -0.80 2.88
N PRO A 178 -11.26 -1.06 3.49
CA PRO A 178 -12.16 -2.13 3.06
C PRO A 178 -12.58 -2.00 1.59
N ALA A 179 -13.14 -3.09 1.04
CA ALA A 179 -13.63 -3.12 -0.33
C ALA A 179 -14.74 -2.08 -0.58
N VAL A 180 -14.58 -1.26 -1.63
CA VAL A 180 -15.47 -0.13 -1.95
C VAL A 180 -16.88 -0.57 -2.32
N ASN A 181 -17.07 -1.77 -2.89
CA ASN A 181 -18.39 -2.29 -3.18
C ASN A 181 -19.15 -2.75 -1.93
N LEU A 182 -18.47 -2.93 -0.81
CA LEU A 182 -19.07 -3.43 0.42
C LEU A 182 -19.34 -2.30 1.42
N TYR A 183 -18.45 -1.30 1.51
CA TYR A 183 -18.54 -0.21 2.48
C TYR A 183 -18.21 1.15 1.85
N ALA A 184 -18.85 2.21 2.36
CA ALA A 184 -18.58 3.59 1.95
C ALA A 184 -17.26 4.16 2.50
N ASP A 185 -16.56 3.39 3.31
CA ASP A 185 -15.36 3.80 4.06
C ASP A 185 -14.26 4.35 3.13
N ALA A 186 -14.00 3.66 2.00
CA ALA A 186 -13.03 4.08 1.02
C ALA A 186 -13.34 5.49 0.45
N VAL A 187 -14.62 5.80 0.24
CA VAL A 187 -15.05 7.12 -0.25
C VAL A 187 -14.88 8.19 0.82
N SER A 188 -15.20 7.88 2.08
CA SER A 188 -15.00 8.81 3.20
C SER A 188 -13.52 9.14 3.39
N LEU A 189 -12.65 8.14 3.38
CA LEU A 189 -11.18 8.31 3.43
C LEU A 189 -10.65 9.01 2.18
N GLY A 190 -11.21 8.70 1.01
CA GLY A 190 -10.86 9.32 -0.25
C GLY A 190 -11.03 10.84 -0.28
N LYS A 191 -12.05 11.36 0.42
CA LYS A 191 -12.28 12.81 0.57
C LYS A 191 -11.22 13.51 1.42
N LEU A 192 -10.51 12.77 2.27
CA LEU A 192 -9.43 13.26 3.12
C LEU A 192 -8.04 13.04 2.50
N SER A 193 -7.98 12.49 1.27
CA SER A 193 -6.76 12.08 0.58
C SER A 193 -6.63 12.75 -0.79
N ASP A 194 -5.52 12.46 -1.49
CA ASP A 194 -5.29 12.95 -2.86
C ASP A 194 -5.99 12.05 -3.91
N GLY A 195 -6.51 10.90 -3.49
CA GLY A 195 -7.31 10.01 -4.32
C GLY A 195 -7.20 8.53 -3.94
N ILE A 196 -7.88 7.69 -4.73
CA ILE A 196 -8.01 6.26 -4.52
C ILE A 196 -7.31 5.48 -5.63
N ILE A 197 -6.62 4.40 -5.24
CA ILE A 197 -6.18 3.33 -6.14
C ILE A 197 -7.08 2.12 -5.89
N LEU A 198 -7.73 1.62 -6.96
CA LEU A 198 -8.51 0.39 -6.90
C LEU A 198 -7.61 -0.84 -7.10
N VAL A 199 -7.82 -1.86 -6.26
CA VAL A 199 -7.18 -3.16 -6.41
C VAL A 199 -8.21 -4.17 -6.91
N LEU A 200 -7.88 -4.86 -8.01
CA LEU A 200 -8.70 -5.87 -8.65
C LEU A 200 -7.94 -7.19 -8.72
N GLN A 201 -8.64 -8.31 -8.57
CA GLN A 201 -8.04 -9.62 -8.80
C GLN A 201 -8.17 -10.01 -10.29
N SER A 202 -7.03 -10.34 -10.92
CA SER A 202 -7.00 -10.83 -12.29
C SER A 202 -7.83 -12.11 -12.44
N ASN A 203 -8.61 -12.21 -13.49
CA ASN A 203 -9.45 -13.34 -13.84
C ASN A 203 -10.54 -13.70 -12.78
N ALA A 204 -10.78 -12.86 -11.78
CA ALA A 204 -11.79 -13.08 -10.74
C ALA A 204 -12.73 -11.87 -10.60
N THR A 205 -12.22 -10.65 -10.45
CA THR A 205 -13.06 -9.45 -10.34
C THR A 205 -13.85 -9.25 -11.64
N ARG A 206 -15.19 -9.21 -11.54
CA ARG A 206 -16.08 -9.02 -12.67
C ARG A 206 -16.06 -7.57 -13.16
N ARG A 207 -16.24 -7.37 -14.47
CA ARG A 207 -16.28 -6.02 -15.06
C ARG A 207 -17.38 -5.13 -14.45
N GLU A 208 -18.53 -5.72 -14.16
CA GLU A 208 -19.67 -5.02 -13.53
C GLU A 208 -19.31 -4.53 -12.13
N ALA A 209 -18.60 -5.34 -11.34
CA ALA A 209 -18.12 -4.97 -10.02
C ALA A 209 -17.11 -3.81 -10.09
N ALA A 210 -16.17 -3.87 -11.03
CA ALA A 210 -15.19 -2.80 -11.24
C ALA A 210 -15.87 -1.49 -11.72
N ARG A 211 -16.89 -1.59 -12.60
CA ARG A 211 -17.69 -0.43 -13.05
C ARG A 211 -18.45 0.19 -11.89
N ARG A 212 -19.12 -0.63 -11.09
CA ARG A 212 -19.82 -0.18 -9.88
C ARG A 212 -18.90 0.53 -8.90
N ALA A 213 -17.69 -0.03 -8.65
CA ALA A 213 -16.69 0.60 -7.79
C ALA A 213 -16.30 1.99 -8.30
N LYS A 214 -16.04 2.12 -9.62
CA LYS A 214 -15.77 3.41 -10.27
C LYS A 214 -16.92 4.40 -10.14
N GLU A 215 -18.17 3.95 -10.29
CA GLU A 215 -19.37 4.78 -10.14
C GLU A 215 -19.52 5.29 -8.71
N ILE A 216 -19.31 4.42 -7.70
CA ILE A 216 -19.36 4.79 -6.28
C ILE A 216 -18.33 5.89 -5.97
N ILE A 217 -17.10 5.74 -6.44
CA ILE A 217 -16.01 6.72 -6.26
C ILE A 217 -16.38 8.04 -6.97
N GLY A 218 -16.94 7.96 -8.20
CA GLY A 218 -17.35 9.12 -8.98
C GLY A 218 -18.48 9.91 -8.31
N VAL A 219 -19.51 9.22 -7.80
CA VAL A 219 -20.61 9.85 -7.04
C VAL A 219 -20.08 10.50 -5.76
N GLY A 220 -19.08 9.90 -5.14
CA GLY A 220 -18.39 10.49 -3.97
C GLY A 220 -17.53 11.71 -4.28
N HIS A 221 -17.37 12.11 -5.55
CA HIS A 221 -16.47 13.16 -6.01
C HIS A 221 -15.02 12.96 -5.58
N VAL A 222 -14.58 11.71 -5.49
CA VAL A 222 -13.21 11.36 -5.13
C VAL A 222 -12.38 11.07 -6.41
N ARG A 223 -11.14 11.52 -6.42
CA ARG A 223 -10.22 11.29 -7.53
C ARG A 223 -9.81 9.82 -7.60
N LEU A 224 -10.09 9.15 -8.72
CA LEU A 224 -9.54 7.83 -9.01
C LEU A 224 -8.16 8.00 -9.66
N LEU A 225 -7.09 7.64 -8.93
CA LEU A 225 -5.71 7.75 -9.39
C LEU A 225 -5.33 6.63 -10.38
N GLY A 226 -5.95 5.47 -10.23
CA GLY A 226 -5.68 4.32 -11.09
C GLY A 226 -6.23 3.01 -10.55
N ALA A 227 -5.85 1.92 -11.21
CA ALA A 227 -6.21 0.57 -10.81
C ALA A 227 -5.02 -0.38 -10.93
N VAL A 228 -4.94 -1.32 -9.98
CA VAL A 228 -3.92 -2.39 -9.91
C VAL A 228 -4.60 -3.72 -10.15
N LEU A 229 -4.07 -4.48 -11.10
CA LEU A 229 -4.51 -5.84 -11.37
C LEU A 229 -3.60 -6.82 -10.62
N ASN A 230 -4.07 -7.29 -9.47
CA ASN A 230 -3.37 -8.19 -8.57
C ASN A 230 -3.58 -9.67 -8.95
N LYS A 231 -2.78 -10.57 -8.39
CA LYS A 231 -2.87 -12.03 -8.54
C LYS A 231 -2.91 -12.49 -10.00
N ARG A 232 -2.11 -11.83 -10.85
CA ARG A 232 -1.98 -12.23 -12.26
C ARG A 232 -1.27 -13.59 -12.35
N ARG A 233 -1.92 -14.52 -13.03
CA ARG A 233 -1.31 -15.81 -13.39
C ARG A 233 -0.96 -15.78 -14.86
N PHE A 234 0.30 -16.00 -15.18
CA PHE A 234 0.74 -16.17 -16.56
C PHE A 234 0.65 -17.67 -16.87
N PRO A 235 -0.25 -18.11 -17.78
CA PRO A 235 -0.43 -19.52 -18.10
C PRO A 235 0.80 -20.13 -18.78
N VAL A 236 1.70 -19.30 -19.31
CA VAL A 236 2.93 -19.73 -19.98
C VAL A 236 4.13 -19.36 -19.08
N PRO A 237 5.00 -20.33 -18.73
CA PRO A 237 6.21 -20.05 -17.96
C PRO A 237 7.09 -18.99 -18.65
N ALA A 238 7.65 -18.07 -17.86
CA ALA A 238 8.48 -16.96 -18.36
C ALA A 238 9.64 -17.39 -19.26
N GLY A 239 10.17 -18.63 -19.10
CA GLY A 239 11.23 -19.19 -19.93
C GLY A 239 10.83 -19.48 -21.38
N ILE A 240 9.55 -19.41 -21.72
CA ILE A 240 9.09 -19.61 -23.12
C ILE A 240 9.01 -18.26 -23.85
N TYR A 241 8.78 -17.15 -23.16
CA TYR A 241 8.74 -15.80 -23.77
C TYR A 241 10.12 -15.28 -24.20
N GLY A 242 11.22 -15.84 -23.69
CA GLY A 242 12.58 -15.43 -24.09
C GLY A 242 13.11 -16.14 -25.34
N LYS A 243 12.30 -16.99 -25.99
CA LYS A 243 12.67 -17.72 -27.22
C LYS A 243 11.84 -17.34 -28.44
N LEU A 244 11.02 -16.34 -28.37
CA LEU A 244 10.30 -15.68 -29.47
C LEU A 244 10.87 -14.25 -29.66
#